data_943a32e56aadcf22cee44cfd8f5d1705
#
_entry.id   943a32e56aadcf22cee44cfd8f5d1705
#
_cell.length_a   1.000
_cell.length_b   1.000
_cell.length_c   1.000
_cell.angle_alpha   90.00
_cell.angle_beta   90.00
_cell.angle_gamma   90.00
#
_symmetry.space_group_name_H-M   'P 1'
#
loop_
_entity.id
_entity.type
_entity.pdbx_description
1 polymer ?
#
loop_
_entity_poly.entity_id
_entity_poly.type
_entity_poly.pdbx_seq_one_letter_code
_entity_poly.pdbx_strand_id
1 'polypeptide(L)'
;MASSAPLSSALPSYTSSTADKPLLGMTIGDKFDQIAAQYPDNDALIALHQNIHWSYRELQQEVNRCARALLAIGVQKGDRVGIWAPNCSEWTLTQFATAKIGAILVNINPSYRTHELEYALNQSGARFLVTANQFKSSDYTAMLFELAPELNNCAEGQLKSQKLPDLKCVINLSADKHSGMWRWADFIAEADKVSQTDVDDLQATLQFDDPINIQYTSGTTGFPKGATLSHHNILNNGFFVAESMGFTSEDRLVIPVPLYHCFGMVMGNLGCVTHGAAMIYPDEGFDPGKVLKAVHEQKATALYGVPTMFIAELEHPDFASTDFSTLRTGIMAGSICPAEIMKQVINKMNMKGVQIAYGMTETSPVSTQTGANDTIEKRVSTVGRTQPHLESKIVDPGNGGILPRGEIGELCTRGYSVMLKYWNNDKATAEAIDEVGWMHTGDLATMDDEGYIQIVGRIKDMVIRGGENVYPKEIEEFLYAHPAISEVQVTGVPDKKYGEELIAWVKLNSTAGEITGEDLREYCKGKITHFKIPRYFKFVDEFPMTVTGKIQKFKMREISIKELGLEDQK
;
A
#
# COMPACT_ATOMS: atom_id res chain seq x y z
N MET A 1 8.67 52.23 18.38
CA MET A 1 8.68 51.12 19.36
C MET A 1 7.90 49.99 18.70
N ALA A 2 8.61 49.00 18.16
CA ALA A 2 7.98 47.82 17.60
C ALA A 2 7.55 46.92 18.74
N SER A 3 6.24 46.68 18.86
CA SER A 3 5.67 45.74 19.80
C SER A 3 6.13 44.34 19.41
N SER A 4 7.05 43.76 20.17
CA SER A 4 7.34 42.33 20.07
C SER A 4 6.11 41.59 20.60
N ALA A 5 5.33 40.98 19.68
CA ALA A 5 4.34 39.99 20.06
C ALA A 5 5.05 38.89 20.89
N PRO A 6 4.45 38.39 21.98
CA PRO A 6 5.05 37.30 22.73
C PRO A 6 5.17 36.10 21.81
N LEU A 7 6.36 35.52 21.68
CA LEU A 7 6.58 34.24 21.06
C LEU A 7 5.63 33.24 21.74
N SER A 8 4.73 32.64 20.99
CA SER A 8 3.87 31.56 21.44
C SER A 8 4.75 30.50 22.10
N SER A 9 4.48 30.15 23.35
CA SER A 9 5.20 29.11 24.10
C SER A 9 4.84 27.69 23.65
N ALA A 10 4.05 27.54 22.59
CA ALA A 10 3.66 26.26 22.03
C ALA A 10 4.83 25.61 21.28
N LEU A 11 5.05 24.33 21.53
CA LEU A 11 6.06 23.54 20.82
C LEU A 11 5.73 23.51 19.32
N PRO A 12 6.75 23.55 18.44
CA PRO A 12 6.52 23.39 17.01
C PRO A 12 6.04 21.97 16.68
N SER A 13 5.18 21.85 15.69
CA SER A 13 4.75 20.56 15.13
C SER A 13 5.88 19.95 14.30
N TYR A 14 6.95 19.55 14.99
CA TYR A 14 8.12 18.88 14.44
C TYR A 14 8.59 17.79 15.38
N THR A 15 9.01 16.66 14.80
CA THR A 15 9.64 15.55 15.54
C THR A 15 10.66 14.85 14.65
N SER A 16 11.74 14.38 15.29
CA SER A 16 12.68 13.42 14.71
C SER A 16 12.71 12.19 15.59
N SER A 17 12.69 11.03 14.99
CA SER A 17 12.69 9.77 15.73
C SER A 17 14.04 9.07 15.61
N THR A 18 14.52 8.48 16.72
CA THR A 18 15.73 7.69 16.79
C THR A 18 15.41 6.28 17.26
N ALA A 19 16.31 5.32 17.01
CA ALA A 19 16.25 3.97 17.55
C ALA A 19 17.65 3.50 17.90
N ASP A 20 17.74 2.50 18.79
CA ASP A 20 19.00 1.85 19.15
C ASP A 20 19.57 1.03 17.99
N LYS A 21 18.71 0.51 17.10
CA LYS A 21 19.12 -0.20 15.89
C LYS A 21 19.41 0.79 14.77
N PRO A 22 20.58 0.67 14.12
CA PRO A 22 20.93 1.53 13.01
C PRO A 22 20.14 1.16 11.74
N LEU A 23 20.18 2.06 10.75
CA LEU A 23 19.73 1.75 9.40
C LEU A 23 20.58 0.62 8.79
N LEU A 24 19.94 -0.27 8.04
CA LEU A 24 20.60 -1.33 7.30
C LEU A 24 21.29 -0.72 6.07
N GLY A 25 22.62 -0.76 6.04
CA GLY A 25 23.45 -0.30 4.91
C GLY A 25 23.81 -1.44 3.96
N MET A 26 22.83 -2.22 3.52
CA MET A 26 23.02 -3.38 2.65
C MET A 26 21.88 -3.52 1.65
N THR A 27 22.05 -4.35 0.63
CA THR A 27 21.01 -4.64 -0.36
C THR A 27 19.97 -5.62 0.18
N ILE A 28 18.82 -5.71 -0.48
CA ILE A 28 17.79 -6.71 -0.16
C ILE A 28 18.34 -8.13 -0.37
N GLY A 29 19.12 -8.35 -1.43
CA GLY A 29 19.75 -9.64 -1.70
C GLY A 29 20.69 -10.08 -0.58
N ASP A 30 21.56 -9.16 -0.10
CA ASP A 30 22.50 -9.45 0.98
C ASP A 30 21.77 -9.76 2.29
N LYS A 31 20.72 -8.99 2.62
CA LYS A 31 19.91 -9.24 3.83
C LYS A 31 19.18 -10.59 3.74
N PHE A 32 18.61 -10.91 2.58
CA PHE A 32 17.96 -12.19 2.36
C PHE A 32 18.94 -13.37 2.54
N ASP A 33 20.14 -13.30 1.94
CA ASP A 33 21.16 -14.33 2.09
C ASP A 33 21.65 -14.47 3.53
N GLN A 34 21.81 -13.35 4.23
CA GLN A 34 22.16 -13.34 5.66
C GLN A 34 21.12 -14.09 6.50
N ILE A 35 19.85 -13.82 6.28
CA ILE A 35 18.74 -14.45 7.02
C ILE A 35 18.60 -15.93 6.66
N ALA A 36 18.73 -16.28 5.38
CA ALA A 36 18.67 -17.69 4.96
C ALA A 36 19.83 -18.51 5.54
N ALA A 37 21.00 -17.90 5.71
CA ALA A 37 22.13 -18.54 6.39
C ALA A 37 21.92 -18.65 7.91
N GLN A 38 21.25 -17.67 8.53
CA GLN A 38 21.00 -17.64 9.97
C GLN A 38 19.87 -18.58 10.40
N TYR A 39 18.81 -18.71 9.60
CA TYR A 39 17.60 -19.49 9.88
C TYR A 39 17.23 -20.44 8.73
N PRO A 40 18.15 -21.30 8.27
CA PRO A 40 17.96 -22.07 7.03
C PRO A 40 16.75 -23.00 7.04
N ASP A 41 16.40 -23.52 8.20
CA ASP A 41 15.39 -24.56 8.36
C ASP A 41 14.04 -24.00 8.88
N ASN A 42 13.96 -22.67 9.13
CA ASN A 42 12.71 -22.02 9.47
C ASN A 42 11.81 -21.93 8.25
N ASP A 43 10.49 -21.99 8.47
CA ASP A 43 9.50 -21.68 7.44
C ASP A 43 9.72 -20.27 6.91
N ALA A 44 9.81 -20.12 5.59
CA ALA A 44 9.99 -18.84 4.93
C ALA A 44 8.76 -18.41 4.12
N LEU A 45 8.24 -19.34 3.29
CA LEU A 45 7.08 -19.07 2.44
C LEU A 45 6.12 -20.24 2.43
N ILE A 46 4.87 -19.94 2.77
CA ILE A 46 3.76 -20.89 2.70
C ILE A 46 2.69 -20.28 1.79
N ALA A 47 2.54 -20.79 0.56
CA ALA A 47 1.50 -20.38 -0.38
C ALA A 47 0.44 -21.49 -0.44
N LEU A 48 -0.63 -21.33 0.33
CA LEU A 48 -1.62 -22.41 0.57
C LEU A 48 -2.34 -22.83 -0.71
N HIS A 49 -2.73 -21.88 -1.55
CA HIS A 49 -3.43 -22.15 -2.81
C HIS A 49 -2.57 -22.85 -3.87
N GLN A 50 -1.22 -22.77 -3.71
CA GLN A 50 -0.26 -23.44 -4.59
C GLN A 50 0.28 -24.74 -3.96
N ASN A 51 -0.09 -25.07 -2.71
CA ASN A 51 0.45 -26.17 -1.94
C ASN A 51 1.99 -26.10 -1.82
N ILE A 52 2.50 -24.88 -1.62
CA ILE A 52 3.93 -24.60 -1.42
C ILE A 52 4.20 -24.36 0.05
N HIS A 53 5.29 -24.96 0.52
CA HIS A 53 5.82 -24.79 1.87
C HIS A 53 7.34 -24.88 1.79
N TRP A 54 8.02 -23.73 1.82
CA TRP A 54 9.47 -23.64 1.72
C TRP A 54 10.09 -23.09 2.99
N SER A 55 11.17 -23.74 3.42
CA SER A 55 12.13 -23.18 4.37
C SER A 55 12.92 -22.03 3.74
N TYR A 56 13.64 -21.26 4.56
CA TYR A 56 14.52 -20.20 4.06
C TYR A 56 15.62 -20.75 3.13
N ARG A 57 16.13 -21.95 3.39
CA ARG A 57 17.07 -22.65 2.51
C ARG A 57 16.46 -22.95 1.15
N GLU A 58 15.27 -23.52 1.12
CA GLU A 58 14.57 -23.85 -0.13
C GLU A 58 14.17 -22.57 -0.89
N LEU A 59 13.63 -21.57 -0.21
CA LEU A 59 13.32 -20.29 -0.83
C LEU A 59 14.57 -19.64 -1.45
N GLN A 60 15.72 -19.67 -0.76
CA GLN A 60 16.98 -19.15 -1.29
C GLN A 60 17.42 -19.90 -2.55
N GLN A 61 17.30 -21.23 -2.58
CA GLN A 61 17.62 -22.04 -3.77
C GLN A 61 16.75 -21.65 -4.96
N GLU A 62 15.43 -21.50 -4.76
CA GLU A 62 14.50 -21.12 -5.82
C GLU A 62 14.71 -19.67 -6.28
N VAL A 63 14.98 -18.73 -5.36
CA VAL A 63 15.36 -17.35 -5.70
C VAL A 63 16.64 -17.30 -6.50
N ASN A 64 17.68 -18.03 -6.12
CA ASN A 64 18.94 -18.11 -6.83
C ASN A 64 18.76 -18.73 -8.22
N ARG A 65 17.91 -19.73 -8.34
CA ARG A 65 17.56 -20.33 -9.63
C ARG A 65 16.82 -19.34 -10.53
N CYS A 66 15.86 -18.58 -9.98
CA CYS A 66 15.15 -17.53 -10.72
C CYS A 66 16.12 -16.41 -11.16
N ALA A 67 17.05 -15.98 -10.31
CA ALA A 67 18.05 -14.97 -10.63
C ALA A 67 18.96 -15.41 -11.79
N ARG A 68 19.44 -16.66 -11.77
CA ARG A 68 20.22 -17.23 -12.87
C ARG A 68 19.41 -17.32 -14.16
N ALA A 69 18.13 -17.71 -14.08
CA ALA A 69 17.26 -17.75 -15.25
C ALA A 69 17.04 -16.37 -15.86
N LEU A 70 16.85 -15.33 -15.04
CA LEU A 70 16.73 -13.94 -15.51
C LEU A 70 18.02 -13.49 -16.24
N LEU A 71 19.21 -13.80 -15.70
CA LEU A 71 20.47 -13.50 -16.35
C LEU A 71 20.60 -14.28 -17.67
N ALA A 72 20.22 -15.57 -17.71
CA ALA A 72 20.29 -16.42 -18.89
C ALA A 72 19.47 -15.89 -20.08
N ILE A 73 18.33 -15.27 -19.82
CA ILE A 73 17.50 -14.63 -20.86
C ILE A 73 17.91 -13.18 -21.16
N GLY A 74 19.00 -12.69 -20.54
CA GLY A 74 19.63 -11.42 -20.87
C GLY A 74 19.17 -10.21 -20.03
N VAL A 75 18.58 -10.42 -18.86
CA VAL A 75 18.30 -9.33 -17.90
C VAL A 75 19.63 -8.78 -17.37
N GLN A 76 19.75 -7.47 -17.29
CA GLN A 76 20.93 -6.75 -16.80
C GLN A 76 20.56 -5.83 -15.63
N LYS A 77 21.56 -5.44 -14.82
CA LYS A 77 21.40 -4.39 -13.79
C LYS A 77 20.72 -3.15 -14.39
N GLY A 78 19.70 -2.67 -13.73
CA GLY A 78 18.91 -1.51 -14.16
C GLY A 78 17.81 -1.79 -15.19
N ASP A 79 17.70 -3.00 -15.74
CA ASP A 79 16.55 -3.38 -16.55
C ASP A 79 15.28 -3.41 -15.71
N ARG A 80 14.15 -3.02 -16.32
CA ARG A 80 12.84 -3.09 -15.68
C ARG A 80 12.17 -4.41 -16.01
N VAL A 81 11.86 -5.15 -14.93
CA VAL A 81 11.13 -6.42 -14.99
C VAL A 81 9.74 -6.17 -14.40
N GLY A 82 8.71 -6.15 -15.24
CA GLY A 82 7.33 -6.04 -14.80
C GLY A 82 6.87 -7.34 -14.16
N ILE A 83 6.05 -7.24 -13.12
CA ILE A 83 5.28 -8.36 -12.59
C ILE A 83 3.80 -8.01 -12.55
N TRP A 84 3.00 -8.80 -13.28
CA TRP A 84 1.56 -8.64 -13.41
C TRP A 84 0.85 -9.93 -13.03
N ALA A 85 0.73 -10.12 -11.73
CA ALA A 85 0.21 -11.35 -11.14
C ALA A 85 -0.48 -11.06 -9.79
N PRO A 86 -1.44 -11.89 -9.37
CA PRO A 86 -1.94 -11.92 -8.00
C PRO A 86 -0.88 -12.46 -7.04
N ASN A 87 -1.23 -12.62 -5.75
CA ASN A 87 -0.32 -13.21 -4.77
C ASN A 87 0.02 -14.66 -5.13
N CYS A 88 1.29 -14.94 -5.33
CA CYS A 88 1.81 -16.28 -5.62
C CYS A 88 3.29 -16.39 -5.23
N SER A 89 3.82 -17.60 -5.18
CA SER A 89 5.23 -17.85 -4.86
C SER A 89 6.17 -17.22 -5.89
N GLU A 90 5.82 -17.28 -7.17
CA GLU A 90 6.60 -16.72 -8.27
C GLU A 90 6.73 -15.19 -8.16
N TRP A 91 5.74 -14.53 -7.54
CA TRP A 91 5.83 -13.12 -7.22
C TRP A 91 7.02 -12.85 -6.28
N THR A 92 7.11 -13.65 -5.20
CA THR A 92 8.19 -13.56 -4.21
C THR A 92 9.54 -13.94 -4.82
N LEU A 93 9.59 -14.99 -5.64
CA LEU A 93 10.81 -15.37 -6.37
C LEU A 93 11.30 -14.22 -7.25
N THR A 94 10.39 -13.59 -8.00
CA THR A 94 10.74 -12.46 -8.88
C THR A 94 11.24 -11.27 -8.08
N GLN A 95 10.60 -10.94 -6.94
CA GLN A 95 11.01 -9.83 -6.06
C GLN A 95 12.46 -10.00 -5.59
N PHE A 96 12.80 -11.15 -5.03
CA PHE A 96 14.14 -11.35 -4.48
C PHE A 96 15.19 -11.64 -5.57
N ALA A 97 14.81 -12.31 -6.66
CA ALA A 97 15.71 -12.56 -7.78
C ALA A 97 16.13 -11.26 -8.48
N THR A 98 15.18 -10.36 -8.78
CA THR A 98 15.50 -9.04 -9.34
C THR A 98 16.37 -8.22 -8.40
N ALA A 99 16.12 -8.29 -7.08
CA ALA A 99 16.93 -7.61 -6.09
C ALA A 99 18.37 -8.12 -6.04
N LYS A 100 18.62 -9.42 -6.26
CA LYS A 100 19.97 -10.00 -6.29
C LYS A 100 20.78 -9.61 -7.52
N ILE A 101 20.13 -9.33 -8.63
CA ILE A 101 20.81 -8.96 -9.89
C ILE A 101 20.72 -7.47 -10.24
N GLY A 102 20.13 -6.66 -9.34
CA GLY A 102 19.98 -5.20 -9.54
C GLY A 102 19.00 -4.82 -10.65
N ALA A 103 18.10 -5.70 -11.05
CA ALA A 103 17.01 -5.39 -11.96
C ALA A 103 15.88 -4.69 -11.18
N ILE A 104 15.26 -3.69 -11.80
CA ILE A 104 14.21 -2.88 -11.16
C ILE A 104 12.86 -3.58 -11.35
N LEU A 105 12.28 -4.06 -10.27
CA LEU A 105 10.94 -4.65 -10.27
C LEU A 105 9.88 -3.59 -10.49
N VAL A 106 9.00 -3.77 -11.48
CA VAL A 106 7.86 -2.89 -11.75
C VAL A 106 6.58 -3.59 -11.32
N ASN A 107 5.98 -3.09 -10.26
CA ASN A 107 4.74 -3.64 -9.72
C ASN A 107 3.55 -3.19 -10.57
N ILE A 108 2.91 -4.13 -11.25
CA ILE A 108 1.75 -3.85 -12.11
C ILE A 108 0.48 -4.31 -11.36
N ASN A 109 -0.50 -3.41 -11.29
CA ASN A 109 -1.76 -3.71 -10.61
C ASN A 109 -2.50 -4.85 -11.33
N PRO A 110 -2.85 -5.96 -10.65
CA PRO A 110 -3.58 -7.10 -11.21
C PRO A 110 -4.90 -6.76 -11.89
N SER A 111 -5.49 -5.61 -11.59
CA SER A 111 -6.77 -5.20 -12.18
C SER A 111 -6.64 -4.28 -13.38
N TYR A 112 -5.42 -3.94 -13.79
CA TYR A 112 -5.22 -3.14 -15.00
C TYR A 112 -5.82 -3.86 -16.21
N ARG A 113 -6.43 -3.06 -17.09
CA ARG A 113 -6.87 -3.49 -18.41
C ARG A 113 -5.83 -3.08 -19.45
N THR A 114 -6.10 -3.36 -20.70
CA THR A 114 -5.16 -3.12 -21.82
C THR A 114 -4.61 -1.70 -21.83
N HIS A 115 -5.45 -0.69 -21.61
CA HIS A 115 -5.01 0.71 -21.63
C HIS A 115 -4.02 1.06 -20.50
N GLU A 116 -4.33 0.67 -19.27
CA GLU A 116 -3.45 0.93 -18.12
C GLU A 116 -2.18 0.07 -18.18
N LEU A 117 -2.29 -1.16 -18.67
CA LEU A 117 -1.13 -2.06 -18.85
C LEU A 117 -0.17 -1.50 -19.90
N GLU A 118 -0.69 -1.06 -21.06
CA GLU A 118 0.10 -0.41 -22.12
C GLU A 118 0.85 0.81 -21.57
N TYR A 119 0.15 1.65 -20.82
CA TYR A 119 0.75 2.82 -20.18
C TYR A 119 1.87 2.43 -19.21
N ALA A 120 1.62 1.48 -18.29
CA ALA A 120 2.59 1.10 -17.26
C ALA A 120 3.85 0.49 -17.87
N LEU A 121 3.72 -0.38 -18.87
CA LEU A 121 4.85 -1.01 -19.57
C LEU A 121 5.69 0.02 -20.33
N ASN A 122 5.05 0.92 -21.07
CA ASN A 122 5.74 1.95 -21.86
C ASN A 122 6.37 3.02 -20.97
N GLN A 123 5.66 3.50 -19.96
CA GLN A 123 6.16 4.56 -19.07
C GLN A 123 7.36 4.08 -18.22
N SER A 124 7.33 2.84 -17.76
CA SER A 124 8.47 2.24 -17.07
C SER A 124 9.62 1.85 -18.01
N GLY A 125 9.34 1.64 -19.29
CA GLY A 125 10.25 1.05 -20.24
C GLY A 125 10.59 -0.41 -19.88
N ALA A 126 9.56 -1.17 -19.44
CA ALA A 126 9.73 -2.57 -19.05
C ALA A 126 10.15 -3.43 -20.24
N ARG A 127 11.29 -4.12 -20.11
CA ARG A 127 11.83 -5.01 -21.16
C ARG A 127 11.39 -6.45 -20.99
N PHE A 128 11.08 -6.83 -19.75
CA PHE A 128 10.68 -8.18 -19.37
C PHE A 128 9.37 -8.08 -18.57
N LEU A 129 8.48 -9.04 -18.75
CA LEU A 129 7.21 -9.12 -18.04
C LEU A 129 6.99 -10.55 -17.55
N VAL A 130 6.86 -10.71 -16.24
CA VAL A 130 6.33 -11.93 -15.61
C VAL A 130 4.83 -11.72 -15.43
N THR A 131 4.01 -12.64 -15.92
CA THR A 131 2.55 -12.48 -15.90
C THR A 131 1.84 -13.77 -15.54
N ALA A 132 0.79 -13.68 -14.73
CA ALA A 132 -0.17 -14.77 -14.59
C ALA A 132 -0.93 -14.99 -15.89
N ASN A 133 -1.63 -16.11 -16.01
CA ASN A 133 -2.51 -16.39 -17.16
C ASN A 133 -3.81 -15.59 -17.07
N GLN A 134 -4.39 -15.55 -15.88
CA GLN A 134 -5.65 -14.87 -15.60
C GLN A 134 -5.75 -14.48 -14.12
N PHE A 135 -6.64 -13.56 -13.81
CA PHE A 135 -7.04 -13.26 -12.43
C PHE A 135 -8.48 -12.75 -12.40
N LYS A 136 -9.35 -13.39 -11.62
CA LYS A 136 -10.80 -13.10 -11.58
C LYS A 136 -11.38 -13.13 -13.01
N SER A 137 -11.98 -12.04 -13.48
CA SER A 137 -12.56 -11.88 -14.81
C SER A 137 -11.57 -11.43 -15.88
N SER A 138 -10.28 -11.25 -15.55
CA SER A 138 -9.26 -10.75 -16.47
C SER A 138 -8.44 -11.91 -17.06
N ASP A 139 -8.54 -12.12 -18.36
CA ASP A 139 -7.66 -12.99 -19.13
C ASP A 139 -6.45 -12.17 -19.57
N TYR A 140 -5.34 -12.30 -18.83
CA TYR A 140 -4.13 -11.54 -19.08
C TYR A 140 -3.44 -11.93 -20.39
N THR A 141 -3.51 -13.21 -20.72
CA THR A 141 -2.91 -13.72 -21.95
C THR A 141 -3.63 -13.17 -23.17
N ALA A 142 -4.96 -13.16 -23.18
CA ALA A 142 -5.75 -12.53 -24.26
C ALA A 142 -5.46 -11.02 -24.37
N MET A 143 -5.36 -10.32 -23.25
CA MET A 143 -5.03 -8.89 -23.25
C MET A 143 -3.62 -8.60 -23.78
N LEU A 144 -2.64 -9.46 -23.51
CA LEU A 144 -1.30 -9.34 -24.08
C LEU A 144 -1.28 -9.60 -25.58
N PHE A 145 -2.04 -10.57 -26.09
CA PHE A 145 -2.18 -10.78 -27.53
C PHE A 145 -2.91 -9.62 -28.24
N GLU A 146 -3.85 -8.95 -27.57
CA GLU A 146 -4.48 -7.72 -28.07
C GLU A 146 -3.48 -6.55 -28.18
N LEU A 147 -2.62 -6.38 -27.16
CA LEU A 147 -1.62 -5.32 -27.14
C LEU A 147 -0.42 -5.61 -28.06
N ALA A 148 0.01 -6.86 -28.11
CA ALA A 148 1.18 -7.31 -28.84
C ALA A 148 0.86 -8.54 -29.69
N PRO A 149 0.07 -8.40 -30.79
CA PRO A 149 -0.30 -9.51 -31.66
C PRO A 149 0.92 -10.19 -32.32
N GLU A 150 2.08 -9.50 -32.34
CA GLU A 150 3.35 -10.04 -32.81
C GLU A 150 3.83 -11.25 -32.01
N LEU A 151 3.34 -11.44 -30.77
CA LEU A 151 3.58 -12.64 -29.96
C LEU A 151 3.18 -13.94 -30.67
N ASN A 152 2.17 -13.87 -31.55
CA ASN A 152 1.75 -15.05 -32.33
C ASN A 152 2.82 -15.58 -33.29
N ASN A 153 3.79 -14.75 -33.68
CA ASN A 153 4.75 -15.03 -34.75
C ASN A 153 6.20 -14.80 -34.35
N CYS A 154 6.51 -14.65 -33.07
CA CYS A 154 7.89 -14.51 -32.60
C CYS A 154 8.31 -15.70 -31.73
N ALA A 155 9.61 -15.91 -31.64
CA ALA A 155 10.18 -16.81 -30.63
C ALA A 155 10.18 -16.15 -29.25
N GLU A 156 10.29 -16.95 -28.20
CA GLU A 156 10.40 -16.48 -26.83
C GLU A 156 11.57 -15.50 -26.69
N GLY A 157 11.36 -14.35 -26.02
CA GLY A 157 12.38 -13.32 -25.83
C GLY A 157 12.71 -12.47 -27.06
N GLN A 158 12.00 -12.64 -28.18
CA GLN A 158 12.25 -11.94 -29.44
C GLN A 158 11.08 -11.03 -29.89
N LEU A 159 10.25 -10.60 -28.95
CA LEU A 159 9.12 -9.71 -29.23
C LEU A 159 9.61 -8.37 -29.80
N LYS A 160 8.93 -7.90 -30.85
CA LYS A 160 9.09 -6.58 -31.46
C LYS A 160 7.71 -5.99 -31.70
N SER A 161 7.11 -5.47 -30.65
CA SER A 161 5.76 -4.92 -30.71
C SER A 161 5.78 -3.44 -31.09
N GLN A 162 4.77 -3.02 -31.87
CA GLN A 162 4.56 -1.61 -32.21
C GLN A 162 4.02 -0.81 -31.01
N LYS A 163 3.10 -1.41 -30.23
CA LYS A 163 2.50 -0.75 -29.07
C LYS A 163 3.39 -0.81 -27.82
N LEU A 164 4.22 -1.84 -27.70
CA LEU A 164 5.10 -2.10 -26.56
C LEU A 164 6.57 -2.18 -27.04
N PRO A 165 7.17 -1.07 -27.52
CA PRO A 165 8.46 -1.09 -28.22
C PRO A 165 9.64 -1.56 -27.36
N ASP A 166 9.58 -1.35 -26.06
CA ASP A 166 10.64 -1.77 -25.13
C ASP A 166 10.49 -3.22 -24.67
N LEU A 167 9.25 -3.76 -24.66
CA LEU A 167 8.98 -5.12 -24.19
C LEU A 167 9.53 -6.16 -25.17
N LYS A 168 10.44 -7.00 -24.70
CA LYS A 168 11.10 -8.03 -25.52
C LYS A 168 10.74 -9.45 -25.11
N CYS A 169 10.42 -9.65 -23.85
CA CYS A 169 10.23 -10.97 -23.27
C CYS A 169 9.02 -10.99 -22.34
N VAL A 170 8.16 -11.98 -22.55
CA VAL A 170 7.04 -12.28 -21.66
C VAL A 170 7.24 -13.68 -21.09
N ILE A 171 7.12 -13.81 -19.77
CA ILE A 171 7.19 -15.06 -19.02
C ILE A 171 5.82 -15.28 -18.40
N ASN A 172 5.12 -16.33 -18.85
CA ASN A 172 3.79 -16.65 -18.38
C ASN A 172 3.84 -17.75 -17.31
N LEU A 173 3.13 -17.54 -16.20
CA LEU A 173 3.07 -18.48 -15.07
C LEU A 173 2.17 -19.71 -15.34
N SER A 174 1.47 -19.74 -16.49
CA SER A 174 0.66 -20.89 -16.88
C SER A 174 1.49 -22.16 -17.06
N ALA A 175 0.87 -23.31 -16.79
CA ALA A 175 1.42 -24.62 -17.18
C ALA A 175 1.35 -24.83 -18.71
N ASP A 176 0.41 -24.15 -19.39
CA ASP A 176 0.25 -24.21 -20.83
C ASP A 176 1.25 -23.31 -21.54
N LYS A 177 1.70 -23.75 -22.72
CA LYS A 177 2.60 -22.97 -23.56
C LYS A 177 1.82 -22.00 -24.45
N HIS A 178 2.15 -20.72 -24.37
CA HIS A 178 1.60 -19.65 -25.22
C HIS A 178 2.64 -19.21 -26.26
N SER A 179 2.18 -18.89 -27.47
CA SER A 179 3.05 -18.44 -28.55
C SER A 179 3.83 -17.19 -28.17
N GLY A 180 5.13 -17.15 -28.45
CA GLY A 180 6.02 -16.00 -28.18
C GLY A 180 6.32 -15.74 -26.70
N MET A 181 5.77 -16.53 -25.80
CA MET A 181 5.98 -16.39 -24.36
C MET A 181 6.75 -17.58 -23.79
N TRP A 182 7.66 -17.31 -22.87
CA TRP A 182 8.23 -18.35 -22.04
C TRP A 182 7.18 -18.90 -21.10
N ARG A 183 7.05 -20.23 -20.99
CA ARG A 183 6.37 -20.87 -19.88
C ARG A 183 7.30 -20.82 -18.66
N TRP A 184 6.79 -20.55 -17.45
CA TRP A 184 7.61 -20.42 -16.23
C TRP A 184 8.60 -21.59 -16.04
N ALA A 185 8.14 -22.82 -16.22
CA ALA A 185 9.00 -23.99 -16.06
C ALA A 185 10.18 -24.03 -17.06
N ASP A 186 9.92 -23.62 -18.32
CA ASP A 186 10.95 -23.56 -19.36
C ASP A 186 11.93 -22.41 -19.11
N PHE A 187 11.41 -21.25 -18.66
CA PHE A 187 12.23 -20.11 -18.23
C PHE A 187 13.17 -20.49 -17.07
N ILE A 188 12.63 -21.15 -16.04
CA ILE A 188 13.45 -21.58 -14.88
C ILE A 188 14.51 -22.60 -15.28
N ALA A 189 14.29 -23.45 -16.30
CA ALA A 189 15.28 -24.37 -16.81
C ALA A 189 16.50 -23.67 -17.46
N GLU A 190 16.32 -22.41 -17.93
CA GLU A 190 17.44 -21.61 -18.47
C GLU A 190 18.52 -21.31 -17.40
N ALA A 191 18.19 -21.42 -16.12
CA ALA A 191 19.12 -21.21 -15.01
C ALA A 191 20.39 -22.05 -15.10
N ASP A 192 20.33 -23.24 -15.75
CA ASP A 192 21.46 -24.15 -15.87
C ASP A 192 22.57 -23.59 -16.82
N LYS A 193 22.27 -22.52 -17.57
CA LYS A 193 23.23 -21.84 -18.46
C LYS A 193 24.10 -20.80 -17.75
N VAL A 194 23.78 -20.43 -16.53
CA VAL A 194 24.46 -19.39 -15.74
C VAL A 194 24.89 -19.97 -14.40
N SER A 195 26.09 -19.67 -13.96
CA SER A 195 26.61 -20.16 -12.68
C SER A 195 26.04 -19.33 -11.50
N GLN A 196 26.05 -19.90 -10.30
CA GLN A 196 25.72 -19.14 -9.10
C GLN A 196 26.74 -18.03 -8.85
N THR A 197 28.01 -18.27 -9.18
CA THR A 197 29.07 -17.27 -9.05
C THR A 197 28.81 -16.02 -9.88
N ASP A 198 28.20 -16.14 -11.07
CA ASP A 198 27.84 -14.96 -11.88
C ASP A 198 26.79 -14.08 -11.17
N VAL A 199 25.85 -14.69 -10.45
CA VAL A 199 24.87 -13.96 -9.62
C VAL A 199 25.56 -13.30 -8.43
N ASP A 200 26.42 -14.05 -7.72
CA ASP A 200 27.12 -13.57 -6.52
C ASP A 200 28.07 -12.41 -6.84
N ASP A 201 28.82 -12.52 -7.94
CA ASP A 201 29.72 -11.47 -8.42
C ASP A 201 28.95 -10.20 -8.81
N LEU A 202 27.80 -10.35 -9.48
CA LEU A 202 26.95 -9.21 -9.82
C LEU A 202 26.34 -8.58 -8.56
N GLN A 203 25.81 -9.39 -7.64
CA GLN A 203 25.25 -8.92 -6.37
C GLN A 203 26.27 -8.09 -5.58
N ALA A 204 27.54 -8.53 -5.55
CA ALA A 204 28.62 -7.81 -4.86
C ALA A 204 28.91 -6.40 -5.44
N THR A 205 28.44 -6.10 -6.66
CA THR A 205 28.58 -4.76 -7.28
C THR A 205 27.43 -3.81 -6.97
N LEU A 206 26.34 -4.31 -6.37
CA LEU A 206 25.14 -3.51 -6.11
C LEU A 206 25.36 -2.59 -4.91
N GLN A 207 24.66 -1.44 -4.94
CA GLN A 207 24.68 -0.49 -3.85
C GLN A 207 23.27 -0.44 -3.21
N PHE A 208 23.22 -0.22 -1.90
CA PHE A 208 21.94 -0.18 -1.17
C PHE A 208 21.02 0.98 -1.60
N ASP A 209 21.57 2.03 -2.18
CA ASP A 209 20.84 3.19 -2.74
C ASP A 209 20.51 3.07 -4.24
N ASP A 210 20.90 1.95 -4.90
CA ASP A 210 20.44 1.66 -6.26
C ASP A 210 18.90 1.58 -6.31
N PRO A 211 18.23 2.11 -7.36
CA PRO A 211 16.80 1.92 -7.55
C PRO A 211 16.48 0.44 -7.79
N ILE A 212 15.50 -0.09 -7.09
CA ILE A 212 15.15 -1.51 -7.14
C ILE A 212 13.67 -1.78 -7.39
N ASN A 213 12.83 -0.77 -7.20
CA ASN A 213 11.40 -0.96 -7.36
C ASN A 213 10.72 0.29 -7.95
N ILE A 214 9.75 0.08 -8.83
CA ILE A 214 8.83 1.11 -9.31
C ILE A 214 7.40 0.66 -8.99
N GLN A 215 6.68 1.47 -8.23
CA GLN A 215 5.27 1.22 -7.91
C GLN A 215 4.40 2.34 -8.43
N TYR A 216 3.35 1.97 -9.16
CA TYR A 216 2.40 2.93 -9.69
C TYR A 216 1.37 3.32 -8.63
N THR A 217 1.28 4.64 -8.39
CA THR A 217 0.26 5.21 -7.50
C THR A 217 -0.92 5.72 -8.32
N SER A 218 -2.14 5.50 -7.82
CA SER A 218 -3.34 6.10 -8.40
C SER A 218 -3.34 7.59 -8.15
N GLY A 219 -2.88 8.36 -9.12
CA GLY A 219 -2.95 9.83 -9.05
C GLY A 219 -4.40 10.31 -9.06
N THR A 220 -4.71 11.34 -8.27
CA THR A 220 -6.03 12.00 -8.27
C THR A 220 -6.25 12.90 -9.50
N THR A 221 -5.24 13.06 -10.36
CA THR A 221 -5.22 14.09 -11.43
C THR A 221 -4.69 13.56 -12.77
N GLY A 222 -4.88 12.28 -13.12
CA GLY A 222 -4.42 11.78 -14.41
C GLY A 222 -3.82 10.36 -14.34
N PHE A 223 -2.86 10.10 -15.23
CA PHE A 223 -2.19 8.81 -15.29
C PHE A 223 -1.40 8.48 -14.01
N PRO A 224 -1.33 7.19 -13.63
CA PRO A 224 -0.56 6.75 -12.48
C PRO A 224 0.91 7.18 -12.59
N LYS A 225 1.51 7.56 -11.45
CA LYS A 225 2.92 7.93 -11.35
C LYS A 225 3.73 6.78 -10.76
N GLY A 226 4.87 6.45 -11.35
CA GLY A 226 5.77 5.39 -10.88
C GLY A 226 6.72 5.89 -9.80
N ALA A 227 6.40 5.68 -8.52
CA ALA A 227 7.32 5.96 -7.42
C ALA A 227 8.51 5.01 -7.48
N THR A 228 9.72 5.55 -7.53
CA THR A 228 10.97 4.80 -7.63
C THR A 228 11.63 4.68 -6.26
N LEU A 229 11.82 3.46 -5.80
CA LEU A 229 12.30 3.12 -4.48
C LEU A 229 13.64 2.37 -4.57
N SER A 230 14.58 2.66 -3.65
CA SER A 230 15.85 1.95 -3.54
C SER A 230 15.76 0.76 -2.59
N HIS A 231 16.78 -0.09 -2.60
CA HIS A 231 16.93 -1.12 -1.56
C HIS A 231 16.85 -0.49 -0.17
N HIS A 232 17.56 0.64 0.04
CA HIS A 232 17.63 1.34 1.32
C HIS A 232 16.27 1.80 1.82
N ASN A 233 15.45 2.36 0.91
CA ASN A 233 14.12 2.82 1.26
C ASN A 233 13.26 1.67 1.81
N ILE A 234 13.04 0.63 0.99
CA ILE A 234 12.05 -0.41 1.30
C ILE A 234 12.56 -1.45 2.30
N LEU A 235 13.86 -1.78 2.28
CA LEU A 235 14.43 -2.73 3.23
C LEU A 235 14.34 -2.21 4.67
N ASN A 236 14.76 -0.95 4.89
CA ASN A 236 14.69 -0.34 6.21
C ASN A 236 13.26 -0.13 6.66
N ASN A 237 12.35 0.25 5.75
CA ASN A 237 10.96 0.44 6.13
C ASN A 237 10.31 -0.89 6.55
N GLY A 238 10.51 -1.97 5.80
CA GLY A 238 10.06 -3.31 6.19
C GLY A 238 10.65 -3.74 7.54
N PHE A 239 11.95 -3.48 7.75
CA PHE A 239 12.64 -3.79 9.00
C PHE A 239 12.03 -3.07 10.20
N PHE A 240 11.90 -1.74 10.18
CA PHE A 240 11.40 -0.98 11.33
C PHE A 240 9.90 -1.17 11.57
N VAL A 241 9.12 -1.44 10.54
CA VAL A 241 7.71 -1.84 10.69
C VAL A 241 7.59 -3.14 11.49
N ALA A 242 8.38 -4.16 11.13
CA ALA A 242 8.39 -5.44 11.83
C ALA A 242 8.98 -5.34 13.25
N GLU A 243 10.05 -4.54 13.43
CA GLU A 243 10.60 -4.22 14.77
C GLU A 243 9.55 -3.61 15.69
N SER A 244 8.75 -2.66 15.21
CA SER A 244 7.68 -2.03 15.99
C SER A 244 6.62 -3.04 16.47
N MET A 245 6.38 -4.10 15.69
CA MET A 245 5.49 -5.21 16.06
C MET A 245 6.18 -6.28 16.93
N GLY A 246 7.48 -6.14 17.19
CA GLY A 246 8.27 -7.11 17.92
C GLY A 246 8.38 -8.46 17.19
N PHE A 247 8.63 -8.44 15.88
CA PHE A 247 8.84 -9.66 15.10
C PHE A 247 10.13 -10.36 15.49
N THR A 248 10.08 -11.67 15.44
CA THR A 248 11.19 -12.60 15.62
C THR A 248 11.14 -13.70 14.57
N SER A 249 12.11 -14.59 14.57
CA SER A 249 12.14 -15.76 13.69
C SER A 249 11.05 -16.81 13.98
N GLU A 250 10.32 -16.65 15.08
CA GLU A 250 9.19 -17.52 15.44
C GLU A 250 7.84 -17.01 14.89
N ASP A 251 7.83 -15.79 14.29
CA ASP A 251 6.60 -15.20 13.84
C ASP A 251 6.14 -15.74 12.48
N ARG A 252 4.82 -15.78 12.33
CA ARG A 252 4.11 -16.34 11.17
C ARG A 252 3.05 -15.34 10.72
N LEU A 253 3.32 -14.61 9.65
CA LEU A 253 2.45 -13.53 9.17
C LEU A 253 1.54 -14.01 8.04
N VAL A 254 0.23 -13.90 8.23
CA VAL A 254 -0.74 -14.05 7.14
C VAL A 254 -0.86 -12.74 6.36
N ILE A 255 -0.62 -12.82 5.05
CA ILE A 255 -0.57 -11.68 4.12
C ILE A 255 -1.68 -11.83 3.06
N PRO A 256 -2.92 -11.46 3.36
CA PRO A 256 -4.01 -11.44 2.38
C PRO A 256 -4.00 -10.19 1.51
N VAL A 257 -3.22 -9.18 1.89
CA VAL A 257 -3.07 -7.93 1.14
C VAL A 257 -2.23 -8.14 -0.12
N PRO A 258 -2.50 -7.40 -1.21
CA PRO A 258 -1.82 -7.64 -2.48
C PRO A 258 -0.31 -7.36 -2.44
N LEU A 259 0.48 -8.28 -3.01
CA LEU A 259 1.93 -8.13 -3.12
C LEU A 259 2.37 -7.01 -4.06
N TYR A 260 1.57 -6.65 -5.06
CA TYR A 260 1.90 -5.53 -5.95
C TYR A 260 1.91 -4.17 -5.24
N HIS A 261 1.40 -4.10 -4.00
CA HIS A 261 1.39 -2.91 -3.16
C HIS A 261 2.45 -3.02 -2.06
N CYS A 262 3.00 -1.87 -1.61
CA CYS A 262 3.97 -1.83 -0.51
C CYS A 262 3.48 -2.56 0.75
N PHE A 263 2.18 -2.60 1.02
CA PHE A 263 1.65 -3.30 2.19
C PHE A 263 2.00 -4.80 2.16
N GLY A 264 1.87 -5.46 0.99
CA GLY A 264 2.26 -6.86 0.84
C GLY A 264 3.76 -7.04 0.71
N MET A 265 4.40 -6.41 -0.28
CA MET A 265 5.79 -6.71 -0.62
C MET A 265 6.84 -6.09 0.33
N VAL A 266 6.57 -4.91 0.89
CA VAL A 266 7.51 -4.26 1.83
C VAL A 266 7.18 -4.64 3.26
N MET A 267 6.00 -4.23 3.75
CA MET A 267 5.63 -4.49 5.15
C MET A 267 5.48 -6.00 5.41
N GLY A 268 4.92 -6.76 4.46
CA GLY A 268 4.80 -8.22 4.55
C GLY A 268 6.12 -8.93 4.26
N ASN A 269 6.50 -9.05 2.98
CA ASN A 269 7.65 -9.87 2.58
C ASN A 269 8.97 -9.41 3.20
N LEU A 270 9.33 -8.12 3.05
CA LEU A 270 10.60 -7.63 3.60
C LEU A 270 10.56 -7.59 5.13
N GLY A 271 9.41 -7.26 5.74
CA GLY A 271 9.24 -7.32 7.20
C GLY A 271 9.51 -8.72 7.75
N CYS A 272 8.95 -9.76 7.14
CA CYS A 272 9.22 -11.15 7.51
C CYS A 272 10.68 -11.53 7.27
N VAL A 273 11.18 -11.29 6.06
CA VAL A 273 12.55 -11.70 5.68
C VAL A 273 13.60 -11.01 6.55
N THR A 274 13.43 -9.75 6.93
CA THR A 274 14.42 -9.07 7.79
C THR A 274 14.54 -9.67 9.19
N HIS A 275 13.55 -10.45 9.65
CA HIS A 275 13.48 -11.05 10.99
C HIS A 275 13.53 -12.58 10.98
N GLY A 276 13.55 -13.24 9.82
CA GLY A 276 13.49 -14.71 9.71
C GLY A 276 12.11 -15.29 9.97
N ALA A 277 11.04 -14.47 9.87
CA ALA A 277 9.65 -14.86 10.07
C ALA A 277 9.04 -15.50 8.82
N ALA A 278 7.96 -16.27 8.98
CA ALA A 278 7.27 -16.92 7.86
C ALA A 278 6.26 -15.99 7.18
N MET A 279 6.28 -15.98 5.84
CA MET A 279 5.26 -15.37 4.98
C MET A 279 4.18 -16.42 4.64
N ILE A 280 2.91 -16.12 4.89
CA ILE A 280 1.80 -17.04 4.59
C ILE A 280 0.81 -16.34 3.65
N TYR A 281 0.66 -16.88 2.42
CA TYR A 281 -0.32 -16.41 1.45
C TYR A 281 -1.54 -17.34 1.50
N PRO A 282 -2.68 -16.87 2.03
CA PRO A 282 -3.89 -17.69 2.16
C PRO A 282 -4.49 -18.07 0.80
N ASP A 283 -4.42 -17.14 -0.17
CA ASP A 283 -4.90 -17.33 -1.54
C ASP A 283 -4.24 -16.32 -2.49
N GLU A 284 -4.55 -16.41 -3.78
CA GLU A 284 -4.15 -15.44 -4.81
C GLU A 284 -4.78 -14.04 -4.61
N GLY A 285 -5.90 -13.95 -3.94
CA GLY A 285 -6.61 -12.73 -3.56
C GLY A 285 -7.27 -12.88 -2.21
N PHE A 286 -7.87 -11.80 -1.72
CA PHE A 286 -8.56 -11.82 -0.44
C PHE A 286 -9.83 -12.67 -0.48
N ASP A 287 -9.91 -13.63 0.42
CA ASP A 287 -11.09 -14.43 0.78
C ASP A 287 -11.09 -14.60 2.31
N PRO A 288 -12.12 -14.11 3.02
CA PRO A 288 -12.13 -14.12 4.49
C PRO A 288 -12.08 -15.53 5.09
N GLY A 289 -12.75 -16.52 4.45
CA GLY A 289 -12.73 -17.90 4.93
C GLY A 289 -11.34 -18.53 4.80
N LYS A 290 -10.62 -18.26 3.69
CA LYS A 290 -9.24 -18.74 3.49
C LYS A 290 -8.26 -18.05 4.45
N VAL A 291 -8.47 -16.76 4.77
CA VAL A 291 -7.68 -16.06 5.78
C VAL A 291 -7.86 -16.69 7.15
N LEU A 292 -9.11 -16.90 7.60
CA LEU A 292 -9.42 -17.54 8.88
C LEU A 292 -8.83 -18.96 8.98
N LYS A 293 -8.94 -19.73 7.89
CA LYS A 293 -8.33 -21.06 7.79
C LYS A 293 -6.80 -21.00 7.92
N ALA A 294 -6.16 -20.05 7.21
CA ALA A 294 -4.71 -19.85 7.31
C ALA A 294 -4.27 -19.50 8.74
N VAL A 295 -5.00 -18.58 9.40
CA VAL A 295 -4.72 -18.22 10.81
C VAL A 295 -4.80 -19.44 11.70
N HIS A 296 -5.85 -20.24 11.59
CA HIS A 296 -6.08 -21.43 12.40
C HIS A 296 -5.03 -22.52 12.14
N GLU A 297 -4.88 -22.97 10.89
CA GLU A 297 -4.06 -24.11 10.52
C GLU A 297 -2.57 -23.84 10.61
N GLN A 298 -2.14 -22.63 10.24
CA GLN A 298 -0.73 -22.26 10.26
C GLN A 298 -0.27 -21.66 11.57
N LYS A 299 -1.14 -21.61 12.60
CA LYS A 299 -0.83 -21.03 13.90
C LYS A 299 -0.23 -19.64 13.78
N ALA A 300 -0.88 -18.79 12.98
CA ALA A 300 -0.39 -17.46 12.68
C ALA A 300 -0.23 -16.62 13.95
N THR A 301 0.83 -15.84 14.02
CA THR A 301 1.11 -14.90 15.12
C THR A 301 0.76 -13.48 14.77
N ALA A 302 0.68 -13.19 13.46
CA ALA A 302 0.37 -11.88 12.94
C ALA A 302 -0.55 -11.95 11.71
N LEU A 303 -1.38 -10.92 11.53
CA LEU A 303 -2.29 -10.78 10.40
C LEU A 303 -2.29 -9.34 9.91
N TYR A 304 -2.17 -9.15 8.59
CA TYR A 304 -2.34 -7.85 7.95
C TYR A 304 -3.71 -7.74 7.28
N GLY A 305 -4.25 -6.54 7.25
CA GLY A 305 -5.49 -6.28 6.53
C GLY A 305 -5.84 -4.80 6.43
N VAL A 306 -6.70 -4.48 5.49
CA VAL A 306 -7.42 -3.20 5.49
C VAL A 306 -8.70 -3.36 6.33
N PRO A 307 -9.31 -2.28 6.84
CA PRO A 307 -10.49 -2.37 7.71
C PRO A 307 -11.62 -3.25 7.16
N THR A 308 -11.91 -3.16 5.86
CA THR A 308 -12.96 -3.96 5.21
C THR A 308 -12.67 -5.47 5.20
N MET A 309 -11.38 -5.87 5.19
CA MET A 309 -10.98 -7.27 5.32
C MET A 309 -11.31 -7.79 6.73
N PHE A 310 -10.93 -7.06 7.76
CA PHE A 310 -11.25 -7.42 9.15
C PHE A 310 -12.76 -7.47 9.41
N ILE A 311 -13.54 -6.57 8.83
CA ILE A 311 -15.01 -6.61 8.91
C ILE A 311 -15.53 -7.93 8.31
N ALA A 312 -15.09 -8.27 7.09
CA ALA A 312 -15.51 -9.49 6.42
C ALA A 312 -15.11 -10.77 7.19
N GLU A 313 -13.92 -10.77 7.81
CA GLU A 313 -13.45 -11.86 8.67
C GLU A 313 -14.29 -12.00 9.93
N LEU A 314 -14.60 -10.88 10.62
CA LEU A 314 -15.43 -10.86 11.83
C LEU A 314 -16.87 -11.33 11.59
N GLU A 315 -17.40 -11.12 10.39
CA GLU A 315 -18.76 -11.49 9.98
C GLU A 315 -18.83 -12.90 9.35
N HIS A 316 -17.68 -13.53 9.08
CA HIS A 316 -17.65 -14.82 8.39
C HIS A 316 -18.20 -15.97 9.26
N PRO A 317 -18.97 -16.93 8.71
CA PRO A 317 -19.51 -18.07 9.49
C PRO A 317 -18.44 -18.87 10.22
N ASP A 318 -17.26 -19.05 9.65
CA ASP A 318 -16.16 -19.82 10.24
C ASP A 318 -15.42 -19.07 11.35
N PHE A 319 -15.74 -17.79 11.60
CA PHE A 319 -15.08 -17.00 12.63
C PHE A 319 -15.15 -17.66 14.01
N ALA A 320 -16.33 -18.17 14.37
CA ALA A 320 -16.55 -18.78 15.70
C ALA A 320 -15.75 -20.08 15.92
N SER A 321 -15.35 -20.78 14.85
CA SER A 321 -14.55 -22.02 14.91
C SER A 321 -13.05 -21.79 14.72
N THR A 322 -12.62 -20.56 14.45
CA THR A 322 -11.21 -20.22 14.23
C THR A 322 -10.47 -20.09 15.56
N ASP A 323 -9.32 -20.74 15.67
CA ASP A 323 -8.43 -20.60 16.83
C ASP A 323 -7.48 -19.40 16.62
N PHE A 324 -7.70 -18.34 17.39
CA PHE A 324 -6.88 -17.13 17.41
C PHE A 324 -5.85 -17.12 18.55
N SER A 325 -5.65 -18.21 19.26
CA SER A 325 -4.83 -18.24 20.49
C SER A 325 -3.37 -17.81 20.28
N THR A 326 -2.81 -18.07 19.08
CA THR A 326 -1.45 -17.68 18.71
C THR A 326 -1.35 -16.28 18.11
N LEU A 327 -2.46 -15.72 17.63
CA LEU A 327 -2.49 -14.41 16.97
C LEU A 327 -2.29 -13.31 18.01
N ARG A 328 -1.24 -12.50 17.88
CA ARG A 328 -0.86 -11.50 18.89
C ARG A 328 -0.77 -10.07 18.36
N THR A 329 -0.45 -9.91 17.08
CA THR A 329 -0.14 -8.61 16.47
C THR A 329 -0.54 -8.55 15.00
N GLY A 330 -0.29 -7.45 14.37
CA GLY A 330 -0.52 -7.21 12.95
C GLY A 330 -0.75 -5.73 12.65
N ILE A 331 -1.15 -5.43 11.44
CA ILE A 331 -1.41 -4.05 11.01
C ILE A 331 -2.77 -3.94 10.35
N MET A 332 -3.54 -2.95 10.79
CA MET A 332 -4.72 -2.46 10.10
C MET A 332 -4.38 -1.11 9.48
N ALA A 333 -4.35 -1.01 8.15
CA ALA A 333 -3.92 0.19 7.44
C ALA A 333 -4.58 0.32 6.06
N GLY A 334 -4.20 1.35 5.29
CA GLY A 334 -4.65 1.58 3.92
C GLY A 334 -5.87 2.47 3.79
N SER A 335 -6.65 2.63 4.82
CA SER A 335 -7.75 3.59 4.94
C SER A 335 -7.96 3.99 6.40
N ILE A 336 -8.99 4.80 6.68
CA ILE A 336 -9.38 5.12 8.07
C ILE A 336 -9.76 3.83 8.80
N CYS A 337 -9.15 3.61 9.97
CA CYS A 337 -9.41 2.43 10.80
C CYS A 337 -10.48 2.76 11.85
N PRO A 338 -11.72 2.23 11.75
CA PRO A 338 -12.76 2.52 12.70
C PRO A 338 -12.42 1.99 14.10
N ALA A 339 -12.57 2.81 15.12
CA ALA A 339 -12.24 2.46 16.50
C ALA A 339 -12.96 1.20 16.99
N GLU A 340 -14.21 1.01 16.59
CA GLU A 340 -15.00 -0.14 16.98
C GLU A 340 -14.50 -1.44 16.36
N ILE A 341 -14.07 -1.40 15.10
CA ILE A 341 -13.46 -2.57 14.43
C ILE A 341 -12.13 -2.93 15.10
N MET A 342 -11.29 -1.93 15.40
CA MET A 342 -10.05 -2.15 16.15
C MET A 342 -10.30 -2.84 17.49
N LYS A 343 -11.30 -2.39 18.26
CA LYS A 343 -11.67 -3.01 19.54
C LYS A 343 -12.12 -4.46 19.36
N GLN A 344 -12.92 -4.74 18.31
CA GLN A 344 -13.37 -6.10 18.03
C GLN A 344 -12.19 -7.01 17.64
N VAL A 345 -11.27 -6.55 16.79
CA VAL A 345 -10.05 -7.28 16.42
C VAL A 345 -9.19 -7.59 17.67
N ILE A 346 -8.98 -6.60 18.53
CA ILE A 346 -8.24 -6.78 19.80
C ILE A 346 -8.90 -7.84 20.69
N ASN A 347 -10.21 -7.76 20.86
CA ASN A 347 -10.93 -8.57 21.84
C ASN A 347 -11.31 -9.95 21.32
N LYS A 348 -11.72 -10.07 20.04
CA LYS A 348 -12.25 -11.32 19.46
C LYS A 348 -11.19 -12.12 18.70
N MET A 349 -10.19 -11.45 18.08
CA MET A 349 -9.11 -12.10 17.32
C MET A 349 -7.80 -12.20 18.11
N ASN A 350 -7.79 -11.87 19.40
CA ASN A 350 -6.61 -11.88 20.29
C ASN A 350 -5.44 -10.98 19.81
N MET A 351 -5.64 -10.08 18.85
CA MET A 351 -4.61 -9.20 18.31
C MET A 351 -4.33 -8.01 19.25
N LYS A 352 -3.87 -8.28 20.46
CA LYS A 352 -3.62 -7.25 21.49
C LYS A 352 -2.61 -6.21 21.07
N GLY A 353 -1.64 -6.60 20.25
CA GLY A 353 -0.60 -5.74 19.69
C GLY A 353 -0.89 -5.22 18.27
N VAL A 354 -2.15 -5.26 17.78
CA VAL A 354 -2.48 -4.71 16.47
C VAL A 354 -2.16 -3.22 16.41
N GLN A 355 -1.57 -2.78 15.30
CA GLN A 355 -1.09 -1.41 15.11
C GLN A 355 -1.76 -0.77 13.90
N ILE A 356 -1.77 0.57 13.89
CA ILE A 356 -2.07 1.38 12.71
C ILE A 356 -0.76 1.89 12.15
N ALA A 357 -0.62 1.85 10.83
CA ALA A 357 0.49 2.44 10.10
C ALA A 357 -0.04 3.42 9.05
N TYR A 358 0.60 4.58 8.95
CA TYR A 358 0.27 5.60 7.96
C TYR A 358 1.47 5.88 7.07
N GLY A 359 1.18 6.10 5.82
CA GLY A 359 2.13 6.52 4.80
C GLY A 359 1.57 6.33 3.39
N MET A 360 2.45 6.39 2.42
CA MET A 360 2.13 6.33 1.00
C MET A 360 3.26 5.62 0.26
N THR A 361 3.03 5.17 -0.97
CA THR A 361 4.06 4.49 -1.76
C THR A 361 5.35 5.32 -1.84
N GLU A 362 5.21 6.63 -1.95
CA GLU A 362 6.27 7.61 -2.01
C GLU A 362 7.09 7.71 -0.70
N THR A 363 6.65 7.06 0.38
CA THR A 363 7.35 6.97 1.66
C THR A 363 7.67 5.53 2.10
N SER A 364 7.62 4.54 1.20
CA SER A 364 8.21 3.19 1.25
C SER A 364 7.63 2.10 2.18
N PRO A 365 6.39 2.06 2.66
CA PRO A 365 5.36 3.08 2.62
C PRO A 365 5.20 3.87 3.93
N VAL A 366 5.75 3.42 5.08
CA VAL A 366 5.35 3.88 6.42
C VAL A 366 6.18 5.06 6.90
N SER A 367 5.49 6.18 7.17
CA SER A 367 6.06 7.36 7.83
C SER A 367 5.82 7.37 9.32
N THR A 368 4.63 6.91 9.77
CA THR A 368 4.26 6.86 11.18
C THR A 368 3.56 5.54 11.51
N GLN A 369 3.71 5.10 12.76
CA GLN A 369 3.11 3.86 13.24
C GLN A 369 2.79 3.96 14.72
N THR A 370 1.68 3.35 15.16
CA THR A 370 1.37 3.20 16.58
C THR A 370 2.24 2.12 17.19
N GLY A 371 2.60 2.27 18.46
CA GLY A 371 3.36 1.27 19.20
C GLY A 371 2.46 0.16 19.77
N ALA A 372 3.02 -1.04 19.97
CA ALA A 372 2.31 -2.14 20.61
C ALA A 372 1.87 -1.83 22.07
N ASN A 373 2.62 -0.94 22.73
CA ASN A 373 2.35 -0.51 24.10
C ASN A 373 1.50 0.78 24.20
N ASP A 374 1.13 1.37 23.07
CA ASP A 374 0.25 2.54 23.07
C ASP A 374 -1.14 2.16 23.59
N THR A 375 -1.79 3.08 24.29
CA THR A 375 -3.16 2.86 24.74
C THR A 375 -4.10 2.63 23.56
N ILE A 376 -5.18 1.90 23.79
CA ILE A 376 -6.18 1.66 22.74
C ILE A 376 -6.68 3.00 22.17
N GLU A 377 -6.87 4.01 23.03
CA GLU A 377 -7.27 5.35 22.61
C GLU A 377 -6.30 5.97 21.60
N LYS A 378 -5.01 5.97 21.89
CA LYS A 378 -3.97 6.48 20.96
C LYS A 378 -3.93 5.68 19.66
N ARG A 379 -4.07 4.35 19.73
CA ARG A 379 -4.08 3.48 18.53
C ARG A 379 -5.28 3.68 17.62
N VAL A 380 -6.44 4.07 18.16
CA VAL A 380 -7.66 4.25 17.34
C VAL A 380 -7.90 5.71 16.94
N SER A 381 -7.27 6.68 17.60
CA SER A 381 -7.47 8.12 17.32
C SER A 381 -6.31 8.73 16.53
N THR A 382 -5.16 8.06 16.44
CA THR A 382 -3.96 8.59 15.78
C THR A 382 -3.39 7.58 14.78
N VAL A 383 -2.47 8.05 13.95
CA VAL A 383 -1.64 7.18 13.09
C VAL A 383 -0.26 6.90 13.70
N GLY A 384 -0.16 7.12 15.01
CA GLY A 384 1.07 6.88 15.77
C GLY A 384 2.08 8.00 15.69
N ARG A 385 3.33 7.65 15.96
CA ARG A 385 4.49 8.55 15.95
C ARG A 385 5.39 8.26 14.76
N THR A 386 6.25 9.23 14.46
CA THR A 386 7.24 9.11 13.37
C THR A 386 8.09 7.86 13.54
N GLN A 387 8.25 7.10 12.45
CA GLN A 387 9.09 5.90 12.39
C GLN A 387 10.55 6.23 12.75
N PRO A 388 11.32 5.25 13.29
CA PRO A 388 12.73 5.42 13.56
C PRO A 388 13.52 5.99 12.37
N HIS A 389 14.46 6.90 12.66
CA HIS A 389 15.33 7.56 11.68
C HIS A 389 14.61 8.40 10.62
N LEU A 390 13.36 8.79 10.90
CA LEU A 390 12.58 9.72 10.09
C LEU A 390 12.32 11.02 10.85
N GLU A 391 11.94 12.03 10.11
CA GLU A 391 11.47 13.31 10.60
C GLU A 391 10.06 13.58 10.07
N SER A 392 9.22 14.20 10.88
CA SER A 392 7.89 14.67 10.49
C SER A 392 7.68 16.10 10.96
N LYS A 393 6.99 16.89 10.14
CA LYS A 393 6.54 18.24 10.49
C LYS A 393 5.14 18.50 9.96
N ILE A 394 4.43 19.41 10.62
CA ILE A 394 3.14 19.94 10.13
C ILE A 394 3.38 21.40 9.73
N VAL A 395 3.04 21.74 8.50
CA VAL A 395 3.27 23.07 7.93
C VAL A 395 1.99 23.72 7.46
N ASP A 396 1.95 25.04 7.46
CA ASP A 396 0.93 25.82 6.80
C ASP A 396 1.02 25.60 5.28
N PRO A 397 -0.03 25.08 4.61
CA PRO A 397 0.01 24.84 3.17
C PRO A 397 0.20 26.10 2.32
N GLY A 398 -0.10 27.29 2.87
CA GLY A 398 -0.01 28.57 2.15
C GLY A 398 1.36 29.20 2.14
N ASN A 399 2.16 29.00 3.21
CA ASN A 399 3.47 29.67 3.36
C ASN A 399 4.62 28.71 3.74
N GLY A 400 4.34 27.42 4.00
CA GLY A 400 5.36 26.42 4.35
C GLY A 400 5.93 26.53 5.77
N GLY A 401 5.43 27.46 6.59
CA GLY A 401 5.88 27.64 7.98
C GLY A 401 5.43 26.48 8.87
N ILE A 402 6.31 26.05 9.80
CA ILE A 402 5.96 25.02 10.78
C ILE A 402 4.93 25.58 11.75
N LEU A 403 3.80 24.87 11.90
CA LEU A 403 2.71 25.26 12.78
C LEU A 403 2.97 24.85 14.24
N PRO A 404 2.37 25.53 15.23
CA PRO A 404 2.31 25.05 16.60
C PRO A 404 1.62 23.67 16.71
N ARG A 405 1.96 22.90 17.75
CA ARG A 405 1.27 21.63 18.03
C ARG A 405 -0.23 21.86 18.25
N GLY A 406 -1.05 20.91 17.75
CA GLY A 406 -2.51 20.98 17.77
C GLY A 406 -3.13 21.72 16.59
N GLU A 407 -2.37 22.52 15.83
CA GLU A 407 -2.88 23.19 14.65
C GLU A 407 -2.89 22.26 13.41
N ILE A 408 -3.90 22.45 12.54
CA ILE A 408 -4.07 21.65 11.32
C ILE A 408 -3.21 22.24 10.21
N GLY A 409 -2.35 21.39 9.60
CA GLY A 409 -1.56 21.74 8.44
C GLY A 409 -1.16 20.52 7.63
N GLU A 410 -0.36 20.71 6.59
CA GLU A 410 0.15 19.63 5.76
C GLU A 410 1.20 18.81 6.51
N LEU A 411 1.03 17.49 6.53
CA LEU A 411 2.06 16.58 7.01
C LEU A 411 3.16 16.44 5.97
N CYS A 412 4.41 16.70 6.39
CA CYS A 412 5.60 16.43 5.59
C CYS A 412 6.48 15.42 6.33
N THR A 413 7.14 14.54 5.58
CA THR A 413 8.08 13.55 6.10
C THR A 413 9.42 13.63 5.37
N ARG A 414 10.53 13.33 6.08
CA ARG A 414 11.90 13.32 5.53
C ARG A 414 12.69 12.15 6.11
N GLY A 415 13.60 11.62 5.34
CA GLY A 415 14.56 10.59 5.75
C GLY A 415 14.62 9.42 4.77
N TYR A 416 15.15 8.30 5.23
CA TYR A 416 15.46 7.14 4.40
C TYR A 416 14.26 6.58 3.62
N SER A 417 13.04 6.79 4.11
CA SER A 417 11.83 6.21 3.49
C SER A 417 11.32 6.98 2.27
N VAL A 418 11.73 8.24 2.09
CA VAL A 418 11.30 9.05 0.96
C VAL A 418 11.83 8.48 -0.35
N MET A 419 10.96 8.30 -1.34
CA MET A 419 11.30 7.78 -2.66
C MET A 419 12.43 8.57 -3.32
N LEU A 420 13.15 7.94 -4.25
CA LEU A 420 14.17 8.65 -5.04
C LEU A 420 13.54 9.70 -5.96
N LYS A 421 12.46 9.33 -6.66
CA LYS A 421 11.74 10.18 -7.61
C LYS A 421 10.49 9.49 -8.14
N TYR A 422 9.68 10.22 -8.89
CA TYR A 422 8.78 9.60 -9.86
C TYR A 422 9.55 9.26 -11.14
N TRP A 423 9.44 8.02 -11.59
CA TRP A 423 10.14 7.52 -12.78
C TRP A 423 9.78 8.35 -14.02
N ASN A 424 10.79 8.85 -14.73
CA ASN A 424 10.64 9.71 -15.91
C ASN A 424 9.66 10.90 -15.73
N ASN A 425 9.60 11.49 -14.53
CA ASN A 425 8.71 12.60 -14.22
C ASN A 425 9.33 13.56 -13.20
N ASP A 426 10.35 14.30 -13.64
CA ASP A 426 11.11 15.23 -12.78
C ASP A 426 10.24 16.38 -12.26
N LYS A 427 9.27 16.85 -13.06
CA LYS A 427 8.34 17.89 -12.63
C LYS A 427 7.50 17.44 -11.43
N ALA A 428 6.86 16.28 -11.54
CA ALA A 428 6.08 15.74 -10.42
C ALA A 428 6.95 15.41 -9.20
N THR A 429 8.21 15.06 -9.42
CA THR A 429 9.17 14.84 -8.33
C THR A 429 9.45 16.13 -7.57
N ALA A 430 9.76 17.22 -8.28
CA ALA A 430 10.02 18.53 -7.68
C ALA A 430 8.77 19.15 -7.01
N GLU A 431 7.57 18.80 -7.47
CA GLU A 431 6.30 19.19 -6.82
C GLU A 431 6.04 18.41 -5.51
N ALA A 432 6.55 17.18 -5.39
CA ALA A 432 6.30 16.30 -4.26
C ALA A 432 7.40 16.36 -3.20
N ILE A 433 8.65 16.55 -3.61
CA ILE A 433 9.83 16.58 -2.72
C ILE A 433 10.50 17.95 -2.88
N ASP A 434 10.60 18.69 -1.79
CA ASP A 434 11.24 20.00 -1.79
C ASP A 434 12.79 19.91 -1.88
N GLU A 435 13.45 21.06 -2.09
CA GLU A 435 14.92 21.14 -2.28
C GLU A 435 15.74 20.62 -1.10
N VAL A 436 15.14 20.50 0.10
CA VAL A 436 15.80 20.00 1.32
C VAL A 436 15.32 18.60 1.71
N GLY A 437 14.59 17.92 0.79
CA GLY A 437 14.24 16.51 0.90
C GLY A 437 12.97 16.20 1.69
N TRP A 438 12.12 17.17 1.97
CA TRP A 438 10.80 16.91 2.56
C TRP A 438 9.81 16.46 1.51
N MET A 439 9.21 15.31 1.75
CA MET A 439 8.06 14.83 1.00
C MET A 439 6.79 15.50 1.52
N HIS A 440 6.11 16.24 0.66
CA HIS A 440 4.79 16.81 0.87
C HIS A 440 3.72 15.75 0.62
N THR A 441 3.02 15.33 1.68
CA THR A 441 2.10 14.20 1.56
C THR A 441 0.76 14.57 0.91
N GLY A 442 0.40 15.84 0.93
CA GLY A 442 -0.93 16.33 0.55
C GLY A 442 -2.01 15.96 1.57
N ASP A 443 -1.65 15.33 2.68
CA ASP A 443 -2.56 14.99 3.77
C ASP A 443 -2.48 16.04 4.88
N LEU A 444 -3.63 16.45 5.39
CA LEU A 444 -3.74 17.37 6.51
C LEU A 444 -3.73 16.58 7.83
N ALA A 445 -2.96 17.09 8.78
CA ALA A 445 -2.77 16.43 10.06
C ALA A 445 -2.59 17.45 11.20
N THR A 446 -2.70 16.94 12.43
CA THR A 446 -2.27 17.62 13.66
C THR A 446 -1.22 16.78 14.38
N MET A 447 -0.41 17.39 15.21
CA MET A 447 0.55 16.72 16.10
C MET A 447 0.27 17.12 17.53
N ASP A 448 0.12 16.15 18.44
CA ASP A 448 -0.07 16.43 19.86
C ASP A 448 1.28 16.65 20.60
N ASP A 449 1.21 17.00 21.89
CA ASP A 449 2.39 17.28 22.72
C ASP A 449 3.32 16.08 22.90
N GLU A 450 2.81 14.85 22.71
CA GLU A 450 3.59 13.62 22.81
C GLU A 450 4.16 13.18 21.45
N GLY A 451 3.87 13.93 20.36
CA GLY A 451 4.32 13.65 18.99
C GLY A 451 3.47 12.65 18.23
N TYR A 452 2.27 12.30 18.73
CA TYR A 452 1.31 11.52 17.96
C TYR A 452 0.68 12.37 16.87
N ILE A 453 0.52 11.77 15.70
CA ILE A 453 -0.02 12.43 14.51
C ILE A 453 -1.44 11.90 14.26
N GLN A 454 -2.37 12.83 14.03
CA GLN A 454 -3.73 12.52 13.64
C GLN A 454 -3.99 13.09 12.24
N ILE A 455 -4.36 12.22 11.29
CA ILE A 455 -4.77 12.63 9.94
C ILE A 455 -6.19 13.17 10.02
N VAL A 456 -6.41 14.39 9.56
CA VAL A 456 -7.73 15.05 9.54
C VAL A 456 -8.37 15.10 8.16
N GLY A 457 -7.60 14.84 7.09
CA GLY A 457 -8.12 14.81 5.72
C GLY A 457 -7.04 14.95 4.69
N ARG A 458 -7.47 15.25 3.44
CA ARG A 458 -6.56 15.61 2.35
C ARG A 458 -6.77 17.04 1.94
N ILE A 459 -5.71 17.73 1.54
CA ILE A 459 -5.79 19.10 1.02
C ILE A 459 -6.79 19.15 -0.14
N LYS A 460 -6.74 18.17 -1.06
CA LYS A 460 -7.61 18.11 -2.24
C LYS A 460 -9.07 17.70 -1.95
N ASP A 461 -9.32 17.06 -0.82
CA ASP A 461 -10.66 16.63 -0.41
C ASP A 461 -11.32 17.64 0.54
N MET A 462 -10.58 18.62 1.03
CA MET A 462 -11.09 19.70 1.88
C MET A 462 -12.11 20.51 1.07
N VAL A 463 -13.26 20.78 1.67
CA VAL A 463 -14.36 21.52 1.07
C VAL A 463 -14.32 22.95 1.57
N ILE A 464 -14.26 23.93 0.68
CA ILE A 464 -14.29 25.34 1.05
C ILE A 464 -15.73 25.84 0.92
N ARG A 465 -16.43 25.85 2.03
CA ARG A 465 -17.85 26.23 2.08
C ARG A 465 -18.03 27.62 2.67
N GLY A 466 -18.31 28.60 1.82
CA GLY A 466 -18.54 29.97 2.28
C GLY A 466 -17.33 30.62 2.95
N GLY A 467 -16.13 30.21 2.58
CA GLY A 467 -14.86 30.67 3.18
C GLY A 467 -14.38 29.85 4.38
N GLU A 468 -15.18 28.88 4.83
CA GLU A 468 -14.81 27.96 5.91
C GLU A 468 -14.20 26.68 5.34
N ASN A 469 -13.07 26.23 5.91
CA ASN A 469 -12.46 24.95 5.59
C ASN A 469 -13.22 23.83 6.31
N VAL A 470 -13.87 22.97 5.55
CA VAL A 470 -14.58 21.80 6.08
C VAL A 470 -13.82 20.54 5.74
N TYR A 471 -13.53 19.75 6.75
CA TYR A 471 -12.81 18.48 6.60
C TYR A 471 -13.81 17.33 6.58
N PRO A 472 -14.00 16.64 5.43
CA PRO A 472 -14.98 15.56 5.28
C PRO A 472 -14.88 14.49 6.36
N LYS A 473 -13.68 14.13 6.78
CA LYS A 473 -13.43 13.09 7.78
C LYS A 473 -14.12 13.38 9.12
N GLU A 474 -14.14 14.61 9.57
CA GLU A 474 -14.81 15.00 10.83
C GLU A 474 -16.31 14.71 10.79
N ILE A 475 -16.93 14.94 9.63
CA ILE A 475 -18.34 14.68 9.42
C ILE A 475 -18.61 13.18 9.29
N GLU A 476 -17.71 12.48 8.60
CA GLU A 476 -17.77 11.01 8.46
C GLU A 476 -17.70 10.32 9.82
N GLU A 477 -16.74 10.70 10.68
CA GLU A 477 -16.59 10.16 12.02
C GLU A 477 -17.84 10.44 12.89
N PHE A 478 -18.40 11.63 12.77
CA PHE A 478 -19.63 11.98 13.48
C PHE A 478 -20.83 11.15 13.01
N LEU A 479 -21.02 11.00 11.71
CA LEU A 479 -22.12 10.22 11.13
C LEU A 479 -21.94 8.71 11.36
N TYR A 480 -20.72 8.22 11.42
CA TYR A 480 -20.42 6.82 11.73
C TYR A 480 -20.92 6.38 13.12
N ALA A 481 -21.06 7.32 14.06
CA ALA A 481 -21.64 7.04 15.37
C ALA A 481 -23.16 6.82 15.34
N HIS A 482 -23.83 7.05 14.21
CA HIS A 482 -25.27 6.81 14.07
C HIS A 482 -25.54 5.31 13.93
N PRO A 483 -26.44 4.70 14.76
CA PRO A 483 -26.60 3.24 14.84
C PRO A 483 -27.09 2.58 13.55
N ALA A 484 -27.70 3.34 12.64
CA ALA A 484 -28.18 2.82 11.36
C ALA A 484 -27.16 2.90 10.22
N ILE A 485 -26.01 3.54 10.42
CA ILE A 485 -25.00 3.74 9.37
C ILE A 485 -23.94 2.65 9.49
N SER A 486 -23.73 1.89 8.40
CA SER A 486 -22.62 0.95 8.31
C SER A 486 -21.37 1.61 7.74
N GLU A 487 -21.54 2.55 6.78
CA GLU A 487 -20.44 3.25 6.16
C GLU A 487 -20.90 4.62 5.62
N VAL A 488 -20.03 5.63 5.69
CA VAL A 488 -20.32 6.97 5.21
C VAL A 488 -19.09 7.64 4.64
N GLN A 489 -19.28 8.36 3.54
CA GLN A 489 -18.24 9.17 2.90
C GLN A 489 -18.78 10.53 2.50
N VAL A 490 -18.00 11.58 2.73
CA VAL A 490 -18.40 12.96 2.45
C VAL A 490 -17.45 13.58 1.41
N THR A 491 -18.03 14.34 0.47
CA THR A 491 -17.27 15.11 -0.53
C THR A 491 -17.95 16.44 -0.80
N GLY A 492 -17.22 17.35 -1.42
CA GLY A 492 -17.75 18.62 -1.89
C GLY A 492 -18.37 18.51 -3.28
N VAL A 493 -19.40 19.31 -3.53
CA VAL A 493 -19.97 19.57 -4.87
C VAL A 493 -20.06 21.08 -5.10
N PRO A 494 -20.01 21.57 -6.34
CA PRO A 494 -20.12 23.02 -6.60
C PRO A 494 -21.43 23.63 -6.10
N ASP A 495 -21.37 24.86 -5.58
CA ASP A 495 -22.53 25.64 -5.16
C ASP A 495 -22.33 27.13 -5.49
N LYS A 496 -23.33 27.75 -6.12
CA LYS A 496 -23.24 29.16 -6.56
C LYS A 496 -23.10 30.18 -5.43
N LYS A 497 -23.62 29.85 -4.24
CA LYS A 497 -23.62 30.76 -3.09
C LYS A 497 -22.40 30.60 -2.21
N TYR A 498 -22.00 29.36 -1.96
CA TYR A 498 -20.97 29.02 -0.99
C TYR A 498 -19.67 28.54 -1.62
N GLY A 499 -19.59 28.51 -2.97
CA GLY A 499 -18.47 27.92 -3.72
C GLY A 499 -18.58 26.41 -3.76
N GLU A 500 -18.68 25.77 -2.61
CA GLU A 500 -18.92 24.33 -2.49
C GLU A 500 -19.99 24.04 -1.44
N GLU A 501 -20.64 22.89 -1.59
CA GLU A 501 -21.58 22.29 -0.68
C GLU A 501 -21.21 20.83 -0.37
N LEU A 502 -21.69 20.31 0.75
CA LEU A 502 -21.40 18.96 1.21
C LEU A 502 -22.45 17.97 0.73
N ILE A 503 -21.98 16.81 0.23
CA ILE A 503 -22.79 15.62 0.02
C ILE A 503 -22.23 14.45 0.82
N ALA A 504 -23.09 13.77 1.58
CA ALA A 504 -22.78 12.52 2.26
C ALA A 504 -23.36 11.34 1.48
N TRP A 505 -22.51 10.39 1.10
CA TRP A 505 -22.92 9.08 0.61
C TRP A 505 -22.98 8.14 1.80
N VAL A 506 -24.12 7.46 1.98
CA VAL A 506 -24.41 6.68 3.18
C VAL A 506 -24.82 5.27 2.79
N LYS A 507 -24.16 4.29 3.40
CA LYS A 507 -24.56 2.89 3.37
C LYS A 507 -25.18 2.54 4.73
N LEU A 508 -26.39 2.01 4.70
CA LEU A 508 -27.11 1.63 5.90
C LEU A 508 -26.77 0.20 6.35
N ASN A 509 -26.91 -0.05 7.64
CA ASN A 509 -26.86 -1.41 8.18
C ASN A 509 -28.03 -2.25 7.65
N SER A 510 -27.85 -3.55 7.49
CA SER A 510 -28.89 -4.48 7.04
C SER A 510 -30.12 -4.54 7.98
N THR A 511 -29.96 -4.10 9.22
CA THR A 511 -31.02 -4.05 10.24
C THR A 511 -31.63 -2.66 10.40
N ALA A 512 -31.17 -1.66 9.64
CA ALA A 512 -31.69 -0.31 9.69
C ALA A 512 -33.12 -0.26 9.13
N GLY A 513 -34.00 0.47 9.84
CA GLY A 513 -35.33 0.85 9.30
C GLY A 513 -35.18 1.87 8.15
N GLU A 514 -36.31 2.32 7.63
CA GLU A 514 -36.32 3.44 6.67
C GLU A 514 -35.76 4.70 7.32
N ILE A 515 -34.64 5.21 6.75
CA ILE A 515 -33.98 6.45 7.16
C ILE A 515 -33.85 7.35 5.94
N THR A 516 -34.22 8.60 6.12
CA THR A 516 -34.13 9.63 5.08
C THR A 516 -32.94 10.57 5.30
N GLY A 517 -32.55 11.30 4.25
CA GLY A 517 -31.53 12.36 4.38
C GLY A 517 -31.94 13.48 5.36
N GLU A 518 -33.26 13.72 5.55
CA GLU A 518 -33.74 14.68 6.53
C GLU A 518 -33.56 14.20 7.97
N ASP A 519 -33.75 12.90 8.24
CA ASP A 519 -33.49 12.32 9.56
C ASP A 519 -32.00 12.46 9.94
N LEU A 520 -31.11 12.23 9.00
CA LEU A 520 -29.67 12.41 9.21
C LEU A 520 -29.28 13.89 9.38
N ARG A 521 -29.97 14.80 8.68
CA ARG A 521 -29.76 16.23 8.86
C ARG A 521 -30.25 16.70 10.24
N GLU A 522 -31.42 16.23 10.69
CA GLU A 522 -31.89 16.48 12.05
C GLU A 522 -30.97 15.89 13.11
N TYR A 523 -30.40 14.69 12.86
CA TYR A 523 -29.39 14.09 13.74
C TYR A 523 -28.17 14.99 13.92
N CYS A 524 -27.76 15.70 12.87
CA CYS A 524 -26.61 16.62 12.88
C CYS A 524 -26.91 17.94 13.59
N LYS A 525 -28.15 18.43 13.56
CA LYS A 525 -28.54 19.74 14.10
C LYS A 525 -28.23 19.84 15.60
N GLY A 526 -27.58 20.94 15.97
CA GLY A 526 -27.21 21.22 17.37
C GLY A 526 -26.06 20.33 17.92
N LYS A 527 -25.58 19.37 17.14
CA LYS A 527 -24.47 18.50 17.55
C LYS A 527 -23.15 18.81 16.79
N ILE A 528 -23.25 19.26 15.54
CA ILE A 528 -22.12 19.79 14.77
C ILE A 528 -22.47 21.19 14.24
N THR A 529 -21.43 21.95 13.89
CA THR A 529 -21.58 23.31 13.35
C THR A 529 -22.39 23.28 12.06
N HIS A 530 -23.27 24.24 11.87
CA HIS A 530 -24.23 24.26 10.76
C HIS A 530 -23.61 24.18 9.37
N PHE A 531 -22.42 24.76 9.18
CA PHE A 531 -21.72 24.69 7.90
C PHE A 531 -21.06 23.32 7.62
N LYS A 532 -20.98 22.44 8.62
CA LYS A 532 -20.52 21.05 8.49
C LYS A 532 -21.66 20.06 8.22
N ILE A 533 -22.92 20.49 8.31
CA ILE A 533 -24.07 19.62 8.05
C ILE A 533 -24.21 19.42 6.53
N PRO A 534 -24.16 18.16 6.02
CA PRO A 534 -24.34 17.90 4.60
C PRO A 534 -25.70 18.40 4.10
N ARG A 535 -25.68 19.11 2.97
CA ARG A 535 -26.90 19.53 2.29
C ARG A 535 -27.55 18.38 1.55
N TYR A 536 -26.74 17.49 0.99
CA TYR A 536 -27.21 16.37 0.22
C TYR A 536 -26.85 15.06 0.90
N PHE A 537 -27.76 14.07 0.82
CA PHE A 537 -27.52 12.70 1.27
C PHE A 537 -27.86 11.77 0.12
N LYS A 538 -26.98 10.81 -0.18
CA LYS A 538 -27.16 9.76 -1.17
C LYS A 538 -27.00 8.41 -0.50
N PHE A 539 -28.04 7.59 -0.53
CA PHE A 539 -27.97 6.22 -0.03
C PHE A 539 -27.45 5.29 -1.12
N VAL A 540 -26.52 4.41 -0.75
CA VAL A 540 -25.83 3.51 -1.69
C VAL A 540 -25.63 2.15 -1.05
N ASP A 541 -25.57 1.11 -1.89
CA ASP A 541 -25.18 -0.24 -1.48
C ASP A 541 -23.64 -0.41 -1.51
N GLU A 542 -22.98 0.31 -2.42
CA GLU A 542 -21.52 0.24 -2.62
C GLU A 542 -20.94 1.62 -2.96
N PHE A 543 -19.69 1.84 -2.57
CA PHE A 543 -18.90 3.02 -2.95
C PHE A 543 -18.04 2.73 -4.17
N PRO A 544 -17.73 3.74 -5.01
CA PRO A 544 -16.68 3.59 -6.00
C PRO A 544 -15.33 3.42 -5.32
N MET A 545 -14.73 2.25 -5.46
CA MET A 545 -13.46 1.89 -4.82
C MET A 545 -12.38 1.61 -5.85
N THR A 546 -11.13 1.73 -5.41
CA THR A 546 -9.99 1.11 -6.11
C THR A 546 -9.97 -0.40 -5.81
N VAL A 547 -9.17 -1.13 -6.55
CA VAL A 547 -8.97 -2.56 -6.34
C VAL A 547 -8.40 -2.91 -4.97
N THR A 548 -7.70 -1.95 -4.36
CA THR A 548 -7.15 -2.06 -2.99
C THR A 548 -8.17 -1.69 -1.91
N GLY A 549 -9.44 -1.48 -2.27
CA GLY A 549 -10.49 -1.10 -1.32
C GLY A 549 -10.47 0.38 -0.89
N LYS A 550 -9.68 1.24 -1.56
CA LYS A 550 -9.68 2.69 -1.28
C LYS A 550 -10.83 3.37 -2.00
N ILE A 551 -11.59 4.17 -1.27
CA ILE A 551 -12.71 4.94 -1.81
C ILE A 551 -12.22 6.05 -2.73
N GLN A 552 -12.89 6.18 -3.87
CA GLN A 552 -12.57 7.16 -4.90
C GLN A 552 -13.49 8.38 -4.80
N LYS A 553 -13.19 9.29 -3.86
CA LYS A 553 -14.01 10.50 -3.61
C LYS A 553 -14.17 11.38 -4.87
N PHE A 554 -13.18 11.43 -5.73
CA PHE A 554 -13.29 12.17 -7.00
C PHE A 554 -14.41 11.62 -7.90
N LYS A 555 -14.57 10.29 -7.98
CA LYS A 555 -15.69 9.66 -8.73
C LYS A 555 -17.02 9.92 -8.05
N MET A 556 -17.06 9.88 -6.71
CA MET A 556 -18.27 10.24 -5.97
C MET A 556 -18.68 11.68 -6.28
N ARG A 557 -17.71 12.61 -6.30
CA ARG A 557 -17.93 14.02 -6.68
C ARG A 557 -18.49 14.14 -8.10
N GLU A 558 -17.86 13.50 -9.09
CA GLU A 558 -18.29 13.51 -10.48
C GLU A 558 -19.73 12.98 -10.66
N ILE A 559 -20.03 11.83 -10.06
CA ILE A 559 -21.37 11.23 -10.08
C ILE A 559 -22.38 12.16 -9.43
N SER A 560 -22.04 12.73 -8.28
CA SER A 560 -22.94 13.65 -7.54
C SER A 560 -23.24 14.92 -8.33
N ILE A 561 -22.24 15.52 -8.96
CA ILE A 561 -22.40 16.72 -9.80
C ILE A 561 -23.40 16.44 -10.91
N LYS A 562 -23.24 15.31 -11.61
CA LYS A 562 -24.12 14.90 -12.71
C LYS A 562 -25.55 14.61 -12.24
N GLU A 563 -25.73 13.85 -11.18
CA GLU A 563 -27.04 13.47 -10.65
C GLU A 563 -27.82 14.66 -10.07
N LEU A 564 -27.11 15.63 -9.49
CA LEU A 564 -27.70 16.84 -8.93
C LEU A 564 -27.87 17.96 -9.97
N GLY A 565 -27.40 17.77 -11.22
CA GLY A 565 -27.48 18.79 -12.27
C GLY A 565 -26.66 20.03 -11.96
N LEU A 566 -25.47 19.87 -11.35
CA LEU A 566 -24.60 20.97 -10.91
C LEU A 566 -23.45 21.27 -11.90
N GLU A 567 -23.50 20.73 -13.12
CA GLU A 567 -22.44 20.86 -14.13
C GLU A 567 -22.16 22.30 -14.53
N ASP A 568 -23.18 23.15 -14.54
CA ASP A 568 -23.08 24.58 -14.88
C ASP A 568 -22.69 25.48 -13.65
N GLN A 569 -22.34 24.89 -12.52
CA GLN A 569 -21.98 25.62 -11.31
C GLN A 569 -20.47 25.59 -11.00
N LYS A 570 -19.66 25.07 -11.96
CA LYS A 570 -18.19 25.04 -11.84
C LYS A 570 -17.54 26.40 -11.92
#